data_9c7ed70b5cdb1bde45821a506b881e5e
#
_entry.id   9c7ed70b5cdb1bde45821a506b881e5e
#
_cell.length_a   1.000
_cell.length_b   1.000
_cell.length_c   1.000
_cell.angle_alpha   90.00
_cell.angle_beta   90.00
_cell.angle_gamma   90.00
#
_symmetry.space_group_name_H-M   'P 1'
#
loop_
_entity.id
_entity.type
_entity.pdbx_description
1 polymer ?
#
loop_
_entity_poly.entity_id
_entity_poly.type
_entity_poly.pdbx_seq_one_letter_code
_entity_poly.pdbx_strand_id
1 'polypeptide(L)'
;IVYCHSVQFAKEVAKAFRRANISAYEADSKTPEKERDKIMQDFKDGKITVLCNCDLISEGFNVPDCSCVVLLRPTESLVVYLQQSMRCMRYQPDKQAIIIDQVANYTRFGLPDMDRTWTLEDRSKHPQREGGSDGIAIKTCPNCFGVIMASYHKCPLCGYSFEAEFRKLAEAKRAE
;
A
#
# COMPACT_ATOMS: atom_id res chain seq x y z
N ILE A 1 3.47 8.16 5.06
CA ILE A 1 4.20 8.47 3.80
C ILE A 1 3.21 8.39 2.65
N VAL A 2 3.25 9.36 1.72
CA VAL A 2 2.44 9.37 0.49
C VAL A 2 3.34 9.21 -0.72
N TYR A 3 3.08 8.21 -1.55
CA TYR A 3 3.80 7.94 -2.79
C TYR A 3 3.04 8.50 -3.99
N CYS A 4 3.58 9.54 -4.60
CA CYS A 4 2.97 10.27 -5.69
C CYS A 4 3.59 9.90 -7.05
N HIS A 5 2.81 10.01 -8.12
CA HIS A 5 3.28 9.71 -9.47
C HIS A 5 4.09 10.85 -10.11
N SER A 6 4.02 12.07 -9.57
CA SER A 6 4.78 13.22 -10.03
C SER A 6 5.11 14.19 -8.91
N VAL A 7 6.16 14.99 -9.11
CA VAL A 7 6.59 16.04 -8.16
C VAL A 7 5.49 17.09 -7.98
N GLN A 8 4.86 17.51 -9.08
CA GLN A 8 3.79 18.50 -9.02
C GLN A 8 2.61 17.98 -8.18
N PHE A 9 2.23 16.74 -8.39
CA PHE A 9 1.15 16.10 -7.62
C PHE A 9 1.52 15.95 -6.14
N ALA A 10 2.78 15.63 -5.82
CA ALA A 10 3.24 15.58 -4.43
C ALA A 10 3.09 16.95 -3.72
N LYS A 11 3.40 18.05 -4.41
CA LYS A 11 3.20 19.42 -3.90
C LYS A 11 1.73 19.74 -3.65
N GLU A 12 0.85 19.35 -4.57
CA GLU A 12 -0.60 19.56 -4.43
C GLU A 12 -1.18 18.76 -3.27
N VAL A 13 -0.77 17.50 -3.12
CA VAL A 13 -1.20 16.64 -2.00
C VAL A 13 -0.70 17.20 -0.67
N ALA A 14 0.57 17.58 -0.56
CA ALA A 14 1.11 18.19 0.66
C ALA A 14 0.37 19.49 1.01
N LYS A 15 0.05 20.33 0.00
CA LYS A 15 -0.76 21.55 0.19
C LYS A 15 -2.18 21.24 0.68
N ALA A 16 -2.79 20.16 0.19
CA ALA A 16 -4.12 19.74 0.63
C ALA A 16 -4.11 19.33 2.10
N PHE A 17 -3.11 18.57 2.54
CA PHE A 17 -2.94 18.23 3.96
C PHE A 17 -2.72 19.48 4.83
N ARG A 18 -1.87 20.40 4.41
CA ARG A 18 -1.64 21.66 5.13
C ARG A 18 -2.92 22.51 5.26
N ARG A 19 -3.79 22.54 4.24
CA ARG A 19 -5.10 23.21 4.31
C ARG A 19 -6.05 22.56 5.34
N ALA A 20 -5.86 21.27 5.59
CA ALA A 20 -6.58 20.53 6.63
C ALA A 20 -5.89 20.60 8.01
N ASN A 21 -4.95 21.55 8.20
CA ASN A 21 -4.15 21.72 9.43
C ASN A 21 -3.30 20.49 9.82
N ILE A 22 -2.90 19.69 8.83
CA ILE A 22 -1.99 18.55 9.00
C ILE A 22 -0.61 18.95 8.51
N SER A 23 0.42 18.79 9.37
CA SER A 23 1.81 19.06 9.00
C SER A 23 2.25 18.12 7.88
N ALA A 24 2.49 18.67 6.69
CA ALA A 24 2.86 17.90 5.51
C ALA A 24 3.91 18.62 4.69
N TYR A 25 4.90 17.87 4.22
CA TYR A 25 5.95 18.36 3.35
C TYR A 25 6.16 17.45 2.17
N GLU A 26 6.60 18.03 1.07
CA GLU A 26 7.04 17.31 -0.11
C GLU A 26 8.55 17.26 -0.18
N ALA A 27 9.09 16.15 -0.65
CA ALA A 27 10.50 16.00 -0.99
C ALA A 27 10.64 15.33 -2.35
N ASP A 28 11.51 15.85 -3.20
CA ASP A 28 11.79 15.35 -4.54
C ASP A 28 13.30 15.35 -4.84
N SER A 29 13.68 14.82 -5.99
CA SER A 29 15.07 14.73 -6.43
C SER A 29 15.74 16.11 -6.64
N LYS A 30 14.95 17.18 -6.76
CA LYS A 30 15.43 18.56 -6.93
C LYS A 30 15.55 19.30 -5.60
N THR A 31 14.99 18.74 -4.52
CA THR A 31 15.13 19.35 -3.18
C THR A 31 16.61 19.31 -2.77
N PRO A 32 17.21 20.46 -2.40
CA PRO A 32 18.58 20.50 -1.95
C PRO A 32 18.87 19.52 -0.81
N GLU A 33 20.03 18.88 -0.83
CA GLU A 33 20.36 17.80 0.10
C GLU A 33 20.14 18.19 1.58
N LYS A 34 20.65 19.34 1.98
CA LYS A 34 20.49 19.85 3.36
C LYS A 34 19.03 20.05 3.76
N GLU A 35 18.21 20.54 2.84
CA GLU A 35 16.76 20.73 3.08
C GLU A 35 16.03 19.38 3.15
N ARG A 36 16.38 18.47 2.25
CA ARG A 36 15.86 17.12 2.24
C ARG A 36 16.18 16.39 3.54
N ASP A 37 17.43 16.45 4.00
CA ASP A 37 17.87 15.81 5.25
C ASP A 37 17.12 16.38 6.46
N LYS A 38 16.90 17.70 6.49
CA LYS A 38 16.07 18.33 7.51
C LYS A 38 14.63 17.84 7.49
N ILE A 39 13.99 17.82 6.33
CA ILE A 39 12.61 17.31 6.17
C ILE A 39 12.53 15.85 6.65
N MET A 40 13.50 15.03 6.26
CA MET A 40 13.56 13.62 6.67
C MET A 40 13.76 13.47 8.19
N GLN A 41 14.59 14.31 8.80
CA GLN A 41 14.79 14.30 10.25
C GLN A 41 13.55 14.80 10.99
N ASP A 42 12.93 15.88 10.53
CA ASP A 42 11.71 16.43 11.13
C ASP A 42 10.52 15.43 11.01
N PHE A 43 10.49 14.62 9.94
CA PHE A 43 9.52 13.52 9.82
C PHE A 43 9.83 12.38 10.80
N LYS A 44 11.10 12.00 10.99
CA LYS A 44 11.49 11.01 12.00
C LYS A 44 11.18 11.46 13.42
N ASP A 45 11.36 12.75 13.70
CA ASP A 45 11.09 13.36 15.00
C ASP A 45 9.59 13.61 15.26
N GLY A 46 8.72 13.26 14.30
CA GLY A 46 7.26 13.44 14.41
C GLY A 46 6.79 14.91 14.27
N LYS A 47 7.68 15.85 13.93
CA LYS A 47 7.32 17.26 13.67
C LYS A 47 6.52 17.40 12.36
N ILE A 48 6.79 16.52 11.40
CA ILE A 48 6.06 16.38 10.15
C ILE A 48 5.22 15.12 10.23
N THR A 49 3.92 15.25 10.07
CA THR A 49 2.97 14.12 10.11
C THR A 49 2.92 13.36 8.77
N VAL A 50 2.99 14.08 7.66
CA VAL A 50 2.85 13.51 6.33
C VAL A 50 4.02 13.90 5.44
N LEU A 51 4.70 12.92 4.90
CA LEU A 51 5.77 13.09 3.93
C LEU A 51 5.31 12.63 2.55
N CYS A 52 5.15 13.59 1.63
CA CYS A 52 4.79 13.32 0.24
C CYS A 52 6.06 13.24 -0.61
N ASN A 53 6.20 12.17 -1.40
CA ASN A 53 7.39 12.01 -2.22
C ASN A 53 7.07 11.47 -3.62
N CYS A 54 7.98 11.76 -4.56
CA CYS A 54 8.00 11.18 -5.89
C CYS A 54 9.41 10.60 -6.12
N ASP A 55 9.51 9.28 -6.19
CA ASP A 55 10.73 8.49 -6.46
C ASP A 55 11.94 8.71 -5.51
N LEU A 56 11.80 9.51 -4.47
CA LEU A 56 12.92 9.84 -3.59
C LEU A 56 13.16 8.80 -2.48
N ILE A 57 12.08 8.19 -1.97
CA ILE A 57 12.13 7.26 -0.83
C ILE A 57 12.11 5.82 -1.37
N SER A 58 13.10 5.47 -2.19
CA SER A 58 13.25 4.11 -2.71
C SER A 58 14.15 3.25 -1.81
N GLU A 59 15.28 3.78 -1.33
CA GLU A 59 16.27 3.04 -0.58
C GLU A 59 16.78 3.80 0.65
N GLY A 60 17.23 3.08 1.68
CA GLY A 60 17.95 3.63 2.82
C GLY A 60 17.13 4.42 3.86
N PHE A 61 15.93 4.86 3.55
CA PHE A 61 15.11 5.63 4.49
C PHE A 61 14.40 4.74 5.50
N ASN A 62 14.83 4.79 6.75
CA ASN A 62 14.28 3.99 7.84
C ASN A 62 13.51 4.85 8.84
N VAL A 63 12.19 4.66 8.90
CA VAL A 63 11.29 5.27 9.90
C VAL A 63 10.36 4.18 10.44
N PRO A 64 10.76 3.47 11.49
CA PRO A 64 9.96 2.40 12.08
C PRO A 64 8.58 2.88 12.55
N ASP A 65 8.47 4.13 13.01
CA ASP A 65 7.24 4.73 13.51
C ASP A 65 6.22 5.08 12.41
N CYS A 66 6.61 4.97 11.15
CA CYS A 66 5.67 5.14 10.05
C CYS A 66 4.55 4.11 10.14
N SER A 67 3.34 4.55 10.51
CA SER A 67 2.16 3.70 10.67
C SER A 67 1.28 3.61 9.43
N CYS A 68 1.40 4.57 8.51
CA CYS A 68 0.54 4.62 7.32
C CYS A 68 1.33 4.92 6.05
N VAL A 69 0.98 4.21 4.98
CA VAL A 69 1.38 4.56 3.62
C VAL A 69 0.15 4.78 2.74
N VAL A 70 0.23 5.79 1.86
CA VAL A 70 -0.79 6.09 0.87
C VAL A 70 -0.17 5.94 -0.52
N LEU A 71 -0.72 5.05 -1.31
CA LEU A 71 -0.26 4.76 -2.67
C LEU A 71 -1.13 5.53 -3.67
N LEU A 72 -0.57 6.59 -4.24
CA LEU A 72 -1.17 7.42 -5.30
C LEU A 72 -0.42 7.26 -6.63
N ARG A 73 0.43 6.25 -6.73
CA ARG A 73 1.20 5.90 -7.91
C ARG A 73 0.88 4.48 -8.34
N PRO A 74 0.25 4.29 -9.51
CA PRO A 74 0.14 2.96 -10.09
C PRO A 74 1.53 2.44 -10.47
N THR A 75 1.77 1.15 -10.28
CA THR A 75 3.03 0.50 -10.64
C THR A 75 2.78 -0.86 -11.30
N GLU A 76 3.68 -1.24 -12.20
CA GLU A 76 3.73 -2.57 -12.79
C GLU A 76 4.78 -3.46 -12.14
N SER A 77 5.54 -2.91 -11.19
CA SER A 77 6.60 -3.62 -10.47
C SER A 77 6.11 -4.08 -9.10
N LEU A 78 6.06 -5.40 -8.90
CA LEU A 78 5.79 -6.00 -7.59
C LEU A 78 6.81 -5.55 -6.54
N VAL A 79 8.08 -5.40 -6.92
CA VAL A 79 9.14 -4.96 -6.02
C VAL A 79 8.85 -3.55 -5.50
N VAL A 80 8.49 -2.62 -6.39
CA VAL A 80 8.13 -1.24 -6.01
C VAL A 80 6.91 -1.23 -5.10
N TYR A 81 5.87 -1.99 -5.45
CA TYR A 81 4.66 -2.10 -4.63
C TYR A 81 4.97 -2.61 -3.21
N LEU A 82 5.74 -3.67 -3.09
CA LEU A 82 6.13 -4.23 -1.80
C LEU A 82 7.03 -3.27 -1.01
N GLN A 83 8.05 -2.67 -1.64
CA GLN A 83 8.93 -1.71 -0.99
C GLN A 83 8.16 -0.53 -0.40
N GLN A 84 7.19 0.02 -1.13
CA GLN A 84 6.34 1.11 -0.66
C GLN A 84 5.43 0.66 0.48
N SER A 85 4.72 -0.45 0.32
CA SER A 85 3.77 -0.97 1.29
C SER A 85 4.45 -1.36 2.60
N MET A 86 5.60 -2.04 2.54
CA MET A 86 6.31 -2.55 3.72
C MET A 86 6.93 -1.46 4.59
N ARG A 87 6.92 -0.20 4.17
CA ARG A 87 7.42 0.91 5.01
C ARG A 87 6.63 1.07 6.30
N CYS A 88 5.30 0.93 6.26
CA CYS A 88 4.47 0.98 7.46
C CYS A 88 4.41 -0.36 8.21
N MET A 89 4.78 -1.47 7.58
CA MET A 89 4.69 -2.82 8.15
C MET A 89 5.88 -3.18 9.07
N ARG A 90 6.85 -2.29 9.23
CA ARG A 90 7.97 -2.53 10.16
C ARG A 90 7.44 -2.64 11.58
N TYR A 91 7.88 -3.68 12.27
CA TYR A 91 7.41 -3.97 13.63
C TYR A 91 7.74 -2.82 14.60
N GLN A 92 6.74 -2.40 15.33
CA GLN A 92 6.81 -1.56 16.52
C GLN A 92 5.72 -2.03 17.49
N PRO A 93 5.97 -2.08 18.80
CA PRO A 93 4.93 -2.37 19.78
C PRO A 93 3.74 -1.41 19.60
N ASP A 94 2.53 -1.93 19.68
CA ASP A 94 1.25 -1.18 19.64
C ASP A 94 0.99 -0.40 18.34
N LYS A 95 1.83 -0.58 17.30
CA LYS A 95 1.62 0.05 15.99
C LYS A 95 0.76 -0.83 15.10
N GLN A 96 -0.32 -0.26 14.56
CA GLN A 96 -1.09 -0.86 13.46
C GLN A 96 -0.61 -0.30 12.13
N ALA A 97 -0.24 -1.17 11.21
CA ALA A 97 0.12 -0.78 9.84
C ALA A 97 -1.16 -0.52 9.02
N ILE A 98 -1.20 0.63 8.33
CA ILE A 98 -2.31 1.01 7.45
C ILE A 98 -1.77 1.27 6.05
N ILE A 99 -2.34 0.61 5.05
CA ILE A 99 -2.03 0.81 3.64
C ILE A 99 -3.29 1.31 2.95
N ILE A 100 -3.23 2.52 2.40
CA ILE A 100 -4.31 3.14 1.62
C ILE A 100 -3.88 3.11 0.16
N ASP A 101 -4.41 2.17 -0.60
CA ASP A 101 -4.10 2.00 -2.03
C ASP A 101 -5.22 2.60 -2.89
N GLN A 102 -5.05 3.85 -3.29
CA GLN A 102 -6.03 4.60 -4.09
C GLN A 102 -5.95 4.29 -5.60
N VAL A 103 -4.94 3.54 -6.01
CA VAL A 103 -4.69 3.19 -7.42
C VAL A 103 -4.87 1.71 -7.70
N ALA A 104 -5.41 0.98 -6.72
CA ALA A 104 -5.77 -0.43 -6.81
C ALA A 104 -4.61 -1.35 -7.26
N ASN A 105 -3.37 -1.07 -6.87
CA ASN A 105 -2.23 -1.96 -7.12
C ASN A 105 -2.49 -3.38 -6.56
N TYR A 106 -3.26 -3.48 -5.46
CA TYR A 106 -3.64 -4.74 -4.84
C TYR A 106 -4.41 -5.68 -5.77
N THR A 107 -5.13 -5.17 -6.77
CA THR A 107 -5.86 -6.00 -7.74
C THR A 107 -4.90 -6.79 -8.64
N ARG A 108 -3.71 -6.21 -8.90
CA ARG A 108 -2.66 -6.84 -9.71
C ARG A 108 -1.74 -7.73 -8.88
N PHE A 109 -1.39 -7.28 -7.68
CA PHE A 109 -0.33 -7.91 -6.88
C PHE A 109 -0.82 -8.65 -5.63
N GLY A 110 -2.09 -8.51 -5.27
CA GLY A 110 -2.63 -9.01 -4.01
C GLY A 110 -2.19 -8.18 -2.80
N LEU A 111 -2.49 -8.70 -1.62
CA LEU A 111 -2.10 -8.03 -0.38
C LEU A 111 -0.57 -8.12 -0.17
N PRO A 112 0.07 -7.11 0.43
CA PRO A 112 1.52 -7.11 0.63
C PRO A 112 2.04 -8.24 1.52
N ASP A 113 1.22 -8.72 2.45
CA ASP A 113 1.51 -9.78 3.42
C ASP A 113 1.18 -11.20 2.93
N MET A 114 0.76 -11.35 1.68
CA MET A 114 0.50 -12.69 1.11
C MET A 114 1.78 -13.48 0.94
N ASP A 115 1.70 -14.79 1.17
CA ASP A 115 2.76 -15.72 0.84
C ASP A 115 3.06 -15.72 -0.67
N ARG A 116 4.34 -15.68 -1.00
CA ARG A 116 4.84 -15.67 -2.38
C ARG A 116 6.00 -16.64 -2.53
N THR A 117 5.99 -17.37 -3.63
CA THR A 117 7.13 -18.21 -3.99
C THR A 117 8.18 -17.37 -4.70
N TRP A 118 9.36 -17.25 -4.10
CA TRP A 118 10.50 -16.53 -4.66
C TRP A 118 11.49 -17.52 -5.26
N THR A 119 11.93 -17.27 -6.50
CA THR A 119 12.96 -18.05 -7.18
C THR A 119 14.06 -17.13 -7.68
N LEU A 120 15.29 -17.67 -7.77
CA LEU A 120 16.43 -16.99 -8.39
C LEU A 120 16.53 -17.33 -9.89
N GLU A 121 15.62 -18.15 -10.40
CA GLU A 121 15.61 -18.52 -11.81
C GLU A 121 15.21 -17.36 -12.71
N ASP A 122 15.84 -17.29 -13.88
CA ASP A 122 15.56 -16.26 -14.86
C ASP A 122 14.12 -16.42 -15.40
N ARG A 123 13.32 -15.37 -15.27
CA ARG A 123 11.93 -15.32 -15.76
C ARG A 123 11.80 -15.53 -17.27
N SER A 124 12.86 -15.30 -18.03
CA SER A 124 12.87 -15.54 -19.49
C SER A 124 12.65 -17.01 -19.86
N LYS A 125 12.89 -17.93 -18.92
CA LYS A 125 12.73 -19.39 -19.12
C LYS A 125 11.35 -19.92 -18.72
N HIS A 126 10.55 -19.13 -18.04
CA HIS A 126 9.18 -19.50 -17.73
C HIS A 126 8.24 -18.72 -18.65
N PRO A 127 7.34 -19.39 -19.40
CA PRO A 127 6.33 -18.68 -20.15
C PRO A 127 5.58 -17.78 -19.17
N GLN A 128 5.59 -16.47 -19.44
CA GLN A 128 4.72 -15.55 -18.74
C GLN A 128 3.31 -16.13 -18.88
N ARG A 129 2.71 -16.55 -17.79
CA ARG A 129 1.27 -16.76 -17.76
C ARG A 129 0.67 -15.41 -18.08
N GLU A 130 0.28 -15.25 -19.35
CA GLU A 130 -0.33 -14.04 -19.87
C GLU A 130 -1.51 -13.69 -18.97
N GLY A 131 -1.43 -12.53 -18.31
CA GLY A 131 -2.58 -11.72 -17.90
C GLY A 131 -3.66 -12.36 -17.04
N GLY A 132 -3.43 -13.51 -16.47
CA GLY A 132 -4.29 -14.01 -15.42
C GLY A 132 -3.78 -13.50 -14.08
N SER A 133 -4.55 -12.67 -13.39
CA SER A 133 -4.57 -12.73 -11.95
C SER A 133 -4.87 -14.20 -11.62
N ASP A 134 -3.82 -15.05 -11.46
CA ASP A 134 -4.01 -16.39 -10.92
C ASP A 134 -4.68 -16.19 -9.57
N GLY A 135 -6.04 -16.09 -9.65
CA GLY A 135 -6.95 -16.12 -8.55
C GLY A 135 -6.44 -15.53 -7.24
N ILE A 136 -5.86 -14.32 -7.26
CA ILE A 136 -5.64 -13.62 -6.00
C ILE A 136 -7.02 -13.40 -5.42
N ALA A 137 -7.43 -14.38 -4.61
CA ALA A 137 -8.76 -14.42 -4.05
C ALA A 137 -8.86 -13.37 -2.94
N ILE A 138 -9.08 -12.13 -3.33
CA ILE A 138 -9.34 -10.99 -2.45
C ILE A 138 -10.76 -10.49 -2.63
N LYS A 139 -11.30 -9.86 -1.60
CA LYS A 139 -12.59 -9.17 -1.63
C LYS A 139 -12.56 -7.91 -0.79
N THR A 140 -13.43 -6.98 -1.12
CA THR A 140 -13.62 -5.76 -0.36
C THR A 140 -14.79 -5.94 0.62
N CYS A 141 -14.58 -5.61 1.88
CA CYS A 141 -15.64 -5.63 2.88
C CYS A 141 -16.63 -4.49 2.62
N PRO A 142 -17.95 -4.76 2.50
CA PRO A 142 -18.94 -3.71 2.23
C PRO A 142 -19.17 -2.78 3.42
N ASN A 143 -18.74 -3.17 4.62
CA ASN A 143 -18.94 -2.37 5.83
C ASN A 143 -17.79 -1.40 6.11
N CYS A 144 -16.53 -1.86 6.01
CA CYS A 144 -15.36 -1.04 6.33
C CYS A 144 -14.47 -0.73 5.12
N PHE A 145 -14.82 -1.24 3.94
CA PHE A 145 -14.09 -1.10 2.68
C PHE A 145 -12.67 -1.65 2.71
N GLY A 146 -12.28 -2.37 3.77
CA GLY A 146 -10.99 -3.05 3.85
C GLY A 146 -10.90 -4.19 2.84
N VAL A 147 -9.77 -4.30 2.15
CA VAL A 147 -9.48 -5.41 1.23
C VAL A 147 -8.90 -6.56 2.06
N ILE A 148 -9.48 -7.73 1.90
CA ILE A 148 -9.15 -8.94 2.67
C ILE A 148 -9.08 -10.15 1.75
N MET A 149 -8.53 -11.25 2.23
CA MET A 149 -8.57 -12.53 1.52
C MET A 149 -10.01 -12.99 1.35
N ALA A 150 -10.36 -13.49 0.16
CA ALA A 150 -11.74 -13.94 -0.15
C ALA A 150 -12.20 -15.12 0.72
N SER A 151 -11.28 -15.90 1.28
CA SER A 151 -11.55 -17.04 2.16
C SER A 151 -12.14 -16.67 3.51
N TYR A 152 -12.03 -15.42 3.96
CA TYR A 152 -12.56 -15.02 5.26
C TYR A 152 -14.09 -15.01 5.27
N HIS A 153 -14.71 -15.73 6.20
CA HIS A 153 -16.16 -15.72 6.46
C HIS A 153 -16.61 -14.52 7.28
N LYS A 154 -15.69 -13.94 8.04
CA LYS A 154 -15.87 -12.67 8.78
C LYS A 154 -14.74 -11.73 8.46
N CYS A 155 -15.05 -10.45 8.35
CA CYS A 155 -14.02 -9.42 8.14
C CYS A 155 -13.11 -9.34 9.38
N PRO A 156 -11.80 -9.54 9.25
CA PRO A 156 -10.88 -9.44 10.39
C PRO A 156 -10.73 -8.01 10.92
N LEU A 157 -11.11 -7.00 10.12
CA LEU A 157 -10.98 -5.60 10.47
C LEU A 157 -12.18 -5.05 11.23
N CYS A 158 -13.42 -5.48 10.88
CA CYS A 158 -14.64 -4.90 11.46
C CYS A 158 -15.68 -5.94 11.94
N GLY A 159 -15.39 -7.24 11.79
CA GLY A 159 -16.28 -8.31 12.21
C GLY A 159 -17.50 -8.57 11.31
N TYR A 160 -17.64 -7.88 10.17
CA TYR A 160 -18.75 -8.09 9.24
C TYR A 160 -18.79 -9.57 8.77
N SER A 161 -19.99 -10.21 8.81
CA SER A 161 -20.16 -11.60 8.39
C SER A 161 -20.59 -11.69 6.94
N PHE A 162 -19.91 -12.52 6.15
CA PHE A 162 -20.19 -12.80 4.76
C PHE A 162 -21.06 -14.06 4.57
N GLU A 163 -21.65 -14.61 5.62
CA GLU A 163 -22.40 -15.89 5.55
C GLU A 163 -23.48 -15.93 4.48
N ALA A 164 -24.19 -14.81 4.26
CA ALA A 164 -25.22 -14.74 3.23
C ALA A 164 -24.66 -14.90 1.80
N GLU A 165 -23.46 -14.39 1.53
CA GLU A 165 -22.79 -14.51 0.23
C GLU A 165 -22.30 -15.95 0.00
N PHE A 166 -21.72 -16.57 1.03
CA PHE A 166 -21.27 -17.96 0.96
C PHE A 166 -22.43 -18.95 0.75
N ARG A 167 -23.59 -18.70 1.37
CA ARG A 167 -24.81 -19.53 1.14
C ARG A 167 -25.28 -19.46 -0.31
N LYS A 168 -25.36 -18.25 -0.88
CA LYS A 168 -25.72 -18.04 -2.29
C LYS A 168 -24.76 -18.73 -3.26
N LEU A 169 -23.46 -18.65 -3.01
CA LEU A 169 -22.45 -19.34 -3.82
C LEU A 169 -22.54 -20.85 -3.71
N ALA A 170 -22.83 -21.39 -2.53
CA ALA A 170 -22.98 -22.82 -2.32
C ALA A 170 -24.27 -23.34 -2.99
N GLU A 171 -25.35 -22.57 -2.99
CA GLU A 171 -26.60 -22.89 -3.68
C GLU A 171 -26.42 -22.86 -5.20
N ALA A 172 -25.73 -21.86 -5.75
CA ALA A 172 -25.45 -21.79 -7.19
C ALA A 172 -24.62 -22.97 -7.68
N LYS A 173 -23.59 -23.41 -6.95
CA LYS A 173 -22.76 -24.58 -7.29
C LYS A 173 -23.50 -25.94 -7.19
N ARG A 174 -24.62 -25.98 -6.49
CA ARG A 174 -25.46 -27.22 -6.42
C ARG A 174 -26.48 -27.28 -7.55
N ALA A 175 -26.73 -26.17 -8.24
CA ALA A 175 -27.66 -26.05 -9.34
C ALA A 175 -27.04 -26.31 -10.73
N GLU A 176 -25.69 -26.36 -10.81
CA GLU A 176 -24.90 -26.81 -11.96
C GLU A 176 -24.64 -28.33 -11.88
#